data_c41c669a276625da2c6eca5696bcedd3
#
_entry.id   c41c669a276625da2c6eca5696bcedd3
#
_cell.length_a   1.000
_cell.length_b   1.000
_cell.length_c   1.000
_cell.angle_alpha   90.00
_cell.angle_beta   90.00
_cell.angle_gamma   90.00
#
_symmetry.space_group_name_H-M   'P 1'
#
loop_
_entity.id
_entity.type
_entity.pdbx_description
1 polymer ?
#
loop_
_entity_poly.entity_id
_entity_poly.type
_entity_poly.pdbx_seq_one_letter_code
_entity_poly.pdbx_strand_id
1 'polypeptide(L)' 'RNLDLGAEFDPVLTGGTRTGWRARVAPFEALPGGGPGTVGIDRVELEIWWMDGLTRRSYSLEGFRRNRLQPGDRTF' A
#
# COMPACT_ATOMS: atom_id res chain seq x y z
N ARG A 1 5.81 -11.08 1.75
CA ARG A 1 4.75 -11.19 0.89
C ARG A 1 4.27 -9.86 0.41
N ASN A 2 4.16 -9.71 -0.90
CA ASN A 2 3.75 -8.46 -1.51
C ASN A 2 2.24 -8.39 -1.60
N LEU A 3 1.71 -7.21 -1.41
CA LEU A 3 0.29 -6.96 -1.55
C LEU A 3 0.13 -5.72 -2.40
N ASP A 4 -0.73 -5.82 -3.39
CA ASP A 4 -0.96 -4.75 -4.32
C ASP A 4 -2.46 -4.55 -4.43
N LEU A 5 -2.93 -3.39 -4.01
CA LEU A 5 -4.35 -3.08 -3.98
C LEU A 5 -4.58 -1.79 -4.73
N GLY A 6 -5.80 -1.61 -5.19
CA GLY A 6 -6.15 -0.36 -5.82
C GLY A 6 -7.58 -0.39 -6.30
N ALA A 7 -8.12 0.78 -6.48
CA ALA A 7 -9.47 0.94 -6.98
C ALA A 7 -9.65 2.35 -7.50
N GLU A 8 -10.70 2.50 -8.28
CA GLU A 8 -11.08 3.82 -8.78
C GLU A 8 -12.35 4.22 -8.04
N PHE A 9 -12.44 5.48 -7.65
CA PHE A 9 -13.63 5.98 -7.00
C PHE A 9 -14.73 6.22 -8.02
N ASP A 10 -15.98 6.10 -7.57
CA ASP A 10 -17.11 6.42 -8.40
C ASP A 10 -17.03 7.90 -8.77
N PRO A 11 -17.07 8.25 -10.07
CA PRO A 11 -16.97 9.65 -10.47
C PRO A 11 -18.05 10.54 -9.87
N VAL A 12 -19.20 9.97 -9.54
CA VAL A 12 -20.27 10.76 -8.91
C VAL A 12 -19.80 11.27 -7.56
N LEU A 13 -19.03 10.47 -6.82
CA LEU A 13 -18.55 10.86 -5.52
C LEU A 13 -17.45 11.91 -5.58
N THR A 14 -16.79 12.03 -6.70
CA THR A 14 -15.67 12.94 -6.87
C THR A 14 -16.00 14.10 -7.81
N GLY A 15 -17.29 14.39 -8.01
CA GLY A 15 -17.70 15.51 -8.82
C GLY A 15 -17.43 15.36 -10.30
N GLY A 16 -17.38 14.13 -10.78
CA GLY A 16 -17.15 13.87 -12.20
C GLY A 16 -15.68 13.68 -12.54
N THR A 17 -14.78 13.88 -11.60
CA THR A 17 -13.35 13.71 -11.84
C THR A 17 -12.96 12.26 -11.61
N ARG A 18 -12.23 11.68 -12.52
CA ARG A 18 -11.71 10.33 -12.33
C ARG A 18 -10.61 10.39 -11.29
N THR A 19 -10.75 9.58 -10.26
CA THR A 19 -9.82 9.56 -9.12
C THR A 19 -9.69 8.12 -8.66
N GLY A 20 -8.50 7.75 -8.28
CA GLY A 20 -8.26 6.41 -7.78
C GLY A 20 -7.14 6.39 -6.76
N TRP A 21 -6.90 5.23 -6.22
CA TRP A 21 -5.83 5.04 -5.27
C TRP A 21 -5.17 3.70 -5.54
N ARG A 22 -3.95 3.59 -5.06
CA ARG A 22 -3.20 2.37 -5.19
C ARG A 22 -2.35 2.23 -3.95
N ALA A 23 -2.33 1.04 -3.38
CA ALA A 23 -1.51 0.76 -2.21
C ALA A 23 -0.67 -0.46 -2.50
N ARG A 24 0.58 -0.40 -2.10
CA ARG A 24 1.50 -1.50 -2.28
C ARG A 24 2.22 -1.75 -0.97
N VAL A 25 2.24 -3.00 -0.55
CA VAL A 25 2.94 -3.41 0.67
C VAL A 25 3.92 -4.49 0.27
N ALA A 26 5.15 -4.33 0.68
CA ALA A 26 6.20 -5.30 0.38
C ALA A 26 7.13 -5.45 1.57
N PRO A 27 7.67 -6.64 1.80
CA PRO A 27 8.66 -6.80 2.83
C PRO A 27 9.86 -5.90 2.55
N PHE A 28 10.32 -5.19 3.57
CA PHE A 28 11.47 -4.32 3.41
C PHE A 28 12.67 -4.88 4.13
N GLU A 29 12.48 -5.31 5.36
CA GLU A 29 13.59 -5.81 6.16
C GLU A 29 13.06 -6.78 7.20
N ALA A 30 13.88 -7.79 7.51
CA ALA A 30 13.59 -8.72 8.58
C ALA A 30 14.87 -8.93 9.35
N LEU A 31 14.73 -9.16 10.65
CA LEU A 31 15.90 -9.42 11.48
C LEU A 31 16.50 -10.77 11.16
N PRO A 32 17.83 -10.91 11.26
CA PRO A 32 18.49 -12.20 11.04
C PRO A 32 17.93 -13.25 11.99
N GLY A 33 17.81 -14.47 11.49
CA GLY A 33 17.32 -15.56 12.31
C GLY A 33 15.83 -15.47 12.56
N GLY A 34 15.12 -14.74 11.74
CA GLY A 34 13.70 -14.54 11.94
C GLY A 34 12.92 -15.81 12.01
N GLY A 35 11.92 -15.82 12.85
CA GLY A 35 10.99 -16.92 13.02
C GLY A 35 9.75 -16.39 13.69
N PRO A 36 8.93 -17.28 14.23
CA PRO A 36 7.72 -16.82 14.89
C PRO A 36 8.05 -15.80 15.98
N GLY A 37 7.31 -14.72 16.01
CA GLY A 37 7.53 -13.67 16.98
C GLY A 37 8.56 -12.64 16.57
N THR A 38 9.28 -12.88 15.50
CA THR A 38 10.24 -11.91 14.99
C THR A 38 9.53 -10.73 14.38
N VAL A 39 10.06 -9.53 14.62
CA VAL A 39 9.48 -8.32 14.05
C VAL A 39 10.17 -8.02 12.74
N GLY A 40 9.40 -7.90 11.70
CA GLY A 40 9.87 -7.43 10.42
C GLY A 40 9.34 -6.03 10.14
N ILE A 41 9.75 -5.49 9.03
CA ILE A 41 9.31 -4.17 8.59
C ILE A 41 8.79 -4.29 7.18
N ASP A 42 7.59 -3.81 6.96
CA ASP A 42 7.00 -3.73 5.64
C ASP A 42 7.09 -2.31 5.15
N ARG A 43 7.36 -2.17 3.87
CA ARG A 43 7.30 -0.88 3.20
C ARG A 43 5.90 -0.73 2.62
N VAL A 44 5.29 0.40 2.88
CA VAL A 44 3.94 0.70 2.40
C VAL A 44 4.03 1.91 1.50
N GLU A 45 3.52 1.78 0.29
CA GLU A 45 3.41 2.89 -0.63
C GLU A 45 1.95 3.12 -0.92
N LEU A 46 1.53 4.37 -0.85
CA LEU A 46 0.16 4.75 -1.19
C LEU A 46 0.22 5.83 -2.23
N GLU A 47 -0.52 5.64 -3.31
CA GLU A 47 -0.64 6.64 -4.35
C GLU A 47 -2.09 7.00 -4.53
N ILE A 48 -2.38 8.29 -4.62
CA ILE A 48 -3.69 8.78 -4.98
C ILE A 48 -3.51 9.52 -6.29
N TRP A 49 -4.35 9.23 -7.26
CA TRP A 49 -4.25 9.87 -8.56
C TRP A 49 -5.61 10.44 -8.96
N TRP A 50 -5.55 11.45 -9.79
CA TRP A 50 -6.77 12.06 -10.32
C TRP A 50 -6.45 12.64 -11.68
N MET A 51 -7.52 12.86 -12.46
CA MET A 51 -7.37 13.47 -13.77
C MET A 51 -7.62 14.96 -13.63
N ASP A 52 -6.74 15.74 -14.24
CA ASP A 52 -6.87 17.17 -14.31
C ASP A 52 -6.95 17.47 -15.81
N GLY A 53 -8.19 17.49 -16.33
CA GLY A 53 -8.38 17.50 -17.77
C GLY A 53 -7.87 16.22 -18.37
N LEU A 54 -6.91 16.32 -19.28
CA LEU A 54 -6.30 15.15 -19.91
C LEU A 54 -4.99 14.75 -19.21
N THR A 55 -4.61 15.46 -18.17
CA THR A 55 -3.37 15.20 -17.47
C THR A 55 -3.65 14.38 -16.23
N ARG A 56 -2.92 13.29 -16.04
CA ARG A 56 -3.02 12.50 -14.82
C ARG A 56 -2.06 13.07 -13.79
N ARG A 57 -2.58 13.36 -12.63
CA ARG A 57 -1.77 13.82 -11.51
C ARG A 57 -1.83 12.82 -10.40
N SER A 58 -0.81 12.80 -9.57
CA SER A 58 -0.76 11.87 -8.46
C SER A 58 0.03 12.44 -7.30
N TYR A 59 -0.21 11.85 -6.15
CA TYR A 59 0.50 12.16 -4.93
C TYR A 59 0.81 10.84 -4.25
N SER A 60 2.05 10.66 -3.85
CA SER A 60 2.49 9.40 -3.27
C SER A 60 3.04 9.63 -1.88
N LEU A 61 2.76 8.66 -1.02
CA LEU A 61 3.30 8.60 0.32
C LEU A 61 3.99 7.28 0.50
N GLU A 62 5.06 7.30 1.28
CA GLU A 62 5.76 6.07 1.60
C GLU A 62 5.92 6.01 3.11
N GLY A 63 5.73 4.84 3.66
CA GLY A 63 5.91 4.64 5.08
C GLY A 63 6.32 3.22 5.36
N PHE A 64 6.52 2.93 6.61
CA PHE A 64 6.94 1.62 7.05
C PHE A 64 6.08 1.22 8.23
N ARG A 65 5.83 -0.07 8.36
CA ARG A 65 5.07 -0.57 9.50
C ARG A 65 5.73 -1.83 10.01
N ARG A 66 5.58 -2.05 11.31
CA ARG A 66 6.05 -3.27 11.90
C ARG A 66 5.13 -4.41 11.58
N ASN A 67 5.72 -5.56 11.42
CA ASN A 67 5.00 -6.76 11.15
C ASN A 67 5.60 -7.87 11.96
N ARG A 68 4.81 -8.58 12.76
CA ARG A 68 5.29 -9.66 13.57
C ARG A 68 5.06 -10.97 12.85
N LEU A 69 6.12 -11.72 12.64
CA LEU A 69 6.04 -13.00 11.98
C LEU A 69 5.57 -14.05 12.96
N GLN A 70 4.58 -14.85 12.57
CA GLN A 70 4.04 -15.90 13.39
C GLN A 70 3.74 -17.10 12.51
N PRO A 71 3.70 -18.30 13.11
CA PRO A 71 3.36 -19.47 12.33
C PRO A 71 1.98 -19.28 11.69
N GLY A 72 1.89 -19.53 10.41
CA GLY A 72 0.64 -19.39 9.71
C GLY A 72 0.15 -17.99 9.54
N ASP A 73 0.95 -17.02 9.87
CA ASP A 73 0.57 -15.62 9.81
C ASP A 73 0.48 -15.17 8.38
N ARG A 74 -0.52 -14.56 8.13
CA ARG A 74 -0.69 -14.14 6.93
C ARG A 74 -1.03 -12.88 6.84
N THR A 75 -1.01 -12.19 7.44
CA THR A 75 -1.36 -11.18 7.45
C THR A 75 -1.47 -10.21 7.65
N PHE A 76 -1.79 -9.90 7.55
CA PHE A 76 -2.09 -8.63 7.74
C PHE A 76 -3.35 -8.40 7.84
#